data_8df5daf1c94cae1a81ff7040842a5336
#
_entry.id   8df5daf1c94cae1a81ff7040842a5336
#
_cell.length_a   1.000
_cell.length_b   1.000
_cell.length_c   1.000
_cell.angle_alpha   90.00
_cell.angle_beta   90.00
_cell.angle_gamma   90.00
#
_symmetry.space_group_name_H-M   'P 1'
#
loop_
_entity.id
_entity.type
_entity.pdbx_description
1 polymer ?
#
loop_
_entity_poly.entity_id
_entity_poly.type
_entity_poly.pdbx_seq_one_letter_code
_entity_poly.pdbx_strand_id
1 'polypeptide(L)'
;MLFGEKTIECRTWQTDYRGDLLICSSNTPKIEGTIAGHALIVCRLADIVPFTSEHFEEACFDEEDIEYFNKSSKRSYAWKLTDFRDIIPFPVKGRLKLFDTDDSLIKYIPTNLTDQELDDIVQRYFVPLFS
;
A
#
# COMPACT_ATOMS: atom_id res chain seq x y z
N MET A 1 -7.79 -6.70 5.93
CA MET A 1 -6.68 -6.38 5.01
C MET A 1 -5.63 -7.47 5.08
N LEU A 2 -5.13 -7.94 3.94
CA LEU A 2 -4.19 -9.06 3.88
C LEU A 2 -2.74 -8.66 4.24
N PHE A 3 -2.37 -7.39 4.07
CA PHE A 3 -0.97 -6.97 4.11
C PHE A 3 -0.68 -5.91 5.17
N GLY A 4 -1.01 -6.18 6.40
CA GLY A 4 -0.56 -5.38 7.52
C GLY A 4 -1.54 -4.30 7.98
N GLU A 5 -1.08 -3.48 8.91
CA GLU A 5 -1.90 -2.55 9.68
C GLU A 5 -1.59 -1.09 9.38
N LYS A 6 -0.81 -0.82 8.35
CA LYS A 6 -0.39 0.53 8.00
C LYS A 6 -1.57 1.31 7.41
N THR A 7 -1.97 2.38 8.07
CA THR A 7 -3.07 3.25 7.64
C THR A 7 -2.61 4.65 7.21
N ILE A 8 -1.35 4.97 7.43
CA ILE A 8 -0.74 6.23 6.99
C ILE A 8 0.50 5.94 6.15
N GLU A 9 0.58 6.56 4.99
CA GLU A 9 1.77 6.56 4.14
C GLU A 9 2.50 7.89 4.27
N CYS A 10 3.80 7.84 4.52
CA CYS A 10 4.65 9.03 4.62
C CYS A 10 5.25 9.35 3.26
N ARG A 11 4.99 10.54 2.73
CA ARG A 11 5.50 11.00 1.43
C ARG A 11 6.07 12.41 1.56
N THR A 12 7.01 12.75 0.69
CA THR A 12 7.62 14.09 0.65
C THR A 12 6.85 15.06 -0.26
N TRP A 13 5.78 14.61 -0.86
CA TRP A 13 4.95 15.39 -1.78
C TRP A 13 3.48 15.22 -1.45
N GLN A 14 2.62 16.07 -2.00
CA GLN A 14 1.19 16.02 -1.77
C GLN A 14 0.42 16.23 -3.07
N THR A 15 -0.88 15.97 -3.03
CA THR A 15 -1.76 16.10 -4.18
C THR A 15 -3.13 16.61 -3.70
N ASP A 16 -3.86 17.24 -4.60
CA ASP A 16 -5.25 17.65 -4.36
C ASP A 16 -6.22 16.49 -4.57
N TYR A 17 -5.77 15.39 -5.15
CA TYR A 17 -6.59 14.22 -5.38
C TYR A 17 -7.08 13.62 -4.05
N ARG A 18 -8.37 13.28 -4.01
CA ARG A 18 -8.98 12.49 -2.93
C ARG A 18 -9.85 11.43 -3.58
N GLY A 19 -9.82 10.21 -3.05
CA GLY A 19 -10.58 9.10 -3.60
C GLY A 19 -9.78 7.81 -3.60
N ASP A 20 -10.17 6.89 -4.46
CA ASP A 20 -9.56 5.56 -4.48
C ASP A 20 -8.12 5.59 -5.03
N LEU A 21 -7.26 4.84 -4.34
CA LEU A 21 -5.87 4.60 -4.74
C LEU A 21 -5.63 3.10 -4.86
N LEU A 22 -4.86 2.74 -5.87
CA LEU A 22 -4.36 1.38 -6.04
C LEU A 22 -2.96 1.32 -5.43
N ILE A 23 -2.78 0.49 -4.41
CA ILE A 23 -1.49 0.31 -3.75
C ILE A 23 -0.71 -0.77 -4.50
N CYS A 24 0.46 -0.40 -4.98
CA CYS A 24 1.32 -1.26 -5.76
C CYS A 24 2.65 -1.48 -5.06
N SER A 25 3.19 -2.69 -5.17
CA SER A 25 4.53 -2.98 -4.68
C SER A 25 5.57 -2.56 -5.71
N SER A 26 6.73 -2.09 -5.24
CA SER A 26 7.83 -1.67 -6.11
C SER A 26 8.65 -2.87 -6.58
N ASN A 27 9.19 -2.78 -7.80
CA ASN A 27 10.17 -3.72 -8.30
C ASN A 27 11.59 -3.43 -7.81
N THR A 28 11.83 -2.22 -7.29
CA THR A 28 13.18 -1.78 -6.93
C THR A 28 13.18 -1.09 -5.56
N PRO A 29 13.97 -1.57 -4.59
CA PRO A 29 14.72 -2.83 -4.67
C PRO A 29 13.82 -4.05 -4.53
N LYS A 30 14.17 -5.13 -5.21
CA LYS A 30 13.46 -6.40 -5.01
C LYS A 30 13.94 -7.04 -3.71
N ILE A 31 13.01 -7.28 -2.81
CA ILE A 31 13.29 -7.90 -1.51
C ILE A 31 12.78 -9.33 -1.55
N GLU A 32 13.69 -10.29 -1.28
CA GLU A 32 13.33 -11.71 -1.26
C GLU A 32 12.23 -11.97 -0.23
N GLY A 33 11.27 -12.83 -0.57
CA GLY A 33 10.16 -13.16 0.29
C GLY A 33 9.00 -12.16 0.25
N THR A 34 9.07 -11.14 -0.63
CA THR A 34 7.99 -10.17 -0.82
C THR A 34 7.48 -10.19 -2.26
N ILE A 35 6.25 -9.70 -2.43
CA ILE A 35 5.67 -9.52 -3.76
C ILE A 35 6.18 -8.21 -4.34
N ALA A 36 6.73 -8.24 -5.56
CA ALA A 36 7.23 -7.05 -6.24
C ALA A 36 6.47 -6.80 -7.55
N GLY A 37 6.30 -5.53 -7.91
CA GLY A 37 5.76 -5.13 -9.20
C GLY A 37 4.29 -5.48 -9.45
N HIS A 38 3.48 -5.54 -8.39
CA HIS A 38 2.06 -5.90 -8.50
C HIS A 38 1.18 -4.91 -7.75
N ALA A 39 -0.04 -4.74 -8.25
CA ALA A 39 -1.11 -4.09 -7.51
C ALA A 39 -1.68 -5.08 -6.50
N LEU A 40 -1.92 -4.64 -5.27
CA LEU A 40 -2.27 -5.52 -4.15
C LEU A 40 -3.54 -5.14 -3.42
N ILE A 41 -3.83 -3.85 -3.28
CA ILE A 41 -4.93 -3.35 -2.46
C ILE A 41 -5.48 -2.08 -3.08
N VAL A 42 -6.79 -1.89 -3.00
CA VAL A 42 -7.42 -0.60 -3.25
C VAL A 42 -7.78 0.02 -1.90
N CYS A 43 -7.51 1.29 -1.73
CA CYS A 43 -7.92 2.04 -0.53
C CYS A 43 -8.38 3.42 -0.95
N ARG A 44 -8.91 4.18 0.01
CA ARG A 44 -9.32 5.56 -0.20
C ARG A 44 -8.31 6.51 0.43
N LEU A 45 -7.83 7.48 -0.36
CA LEU A 45 -7.07 8.60 0.17
C LEU A 45 -8.06 9.61 0.76
N ALA A 46 -8.16 9.61 2.08
CA ALA A 46 -9.15 10.43 2.80
C ALA A 46 -8.64 11.83 3.06
N ASP A 47 -7.36 11.98 3.38
CA ASP A 47 -6.77 13.28 3.71
C ASP A 47 -5.25 13.23 3.62
N ILE A 48 -4.64 14.41 3.50
CA ILE A 48 -3.18 14.58 3.57
C ILE A 48 -2.91 15.74 4.53
N VAL A 49 -2.09 15.49 5.54
CA VAL A 49 -1.70 16.48 6.54
C VAL A 49 -0.19 16.44 6.73
N PRO A 50 0.43 17.48 7.32
CA PRO A 50 1.85 17.40 7.66
C PRO A 50 2.14 16.20 8.55
N PHE A 51 3.19 15.46 8.24
CA PHE A 51 3.60 14.29 9.01
C PHE A 51 4.31 14.72 10.29
N THR A 52 3.86 14.18 11.42
CA THR A 52 4.43 14.45 12.73
C THR A 52 4.67 13.14 13.48
N SER A 53 5.32 13.24 14.65
CA SER A 53 5.55 12.08 15.51
C SER A 53 4.27 11.35 15.93
N GLU A 54 3.14 12.05 15.93
CA GLU A 54 1.83 11.44 16.23
C GLU A 54 1.43 10.37 15.22
N HIS A 55 2.01 10.38 14.03
CA HIS A 55 1.70 9.45 12.95
C HIS A 55 2.60 8.21 12.91
N PHE A 56 3.63 8.13 13.77
CA PHE A 56 4.61 7.05 13.70
C PHE A 56 3.98 5.65 13.79
N GLU A 57 3.07 5.46 14.73
CA GLU A 57 2.43 4.15 14.94
C GLU A 57 1.60 3.73 13.73
N GLU A 58 0.74 4.60 13.24
CA GLU A 58 -0.14 4.31 12.10
C GLU A 58 0.62 4.18 10.77
N ALA A 59 1.80 4.77 10.67
CA ALA A 59 2.70 4.61 9.54
C ALA A 59 3.62 3.40 9.67
N CYS A 60 3.54 2.67 10.78
CA CYS A 60 4.38 1.51 11.08
C CYS A 60 5.88 1.83 11.04
N PHE A 61 6.25 2.99 11.57
CA PHE A 61 7.65 3.40 11.67
C PHE A 61 8.39 2.57 12.71
N ASP A 62 9.55 2.03 12.32
CA ASP A 62 10.49 1.42 13.26
C ASP A 62 11.51 2.46 13.78
N GLU A 63 12.47 2.01 14.59
CA GLU A 63 13.48 2.92 15.16
C GLU A 63 14.32 3.62 14.10
N GLU A 64 14.66 2.92 13.00
CA GLU A 64 15.43 3.50 11.91
C GLU A 64 14.63 4.59 11.18
N ASP A 65 13.35 4.33 10.93
CA ASP A 65 12.46 5.30 10.28
C ASP A 65 12.33 6.57 11.13
N ILE A 66 12.15 6.41 12.45
CA ILE A 66 12.03 7.53 13.38
C ILE A 66 13.33 8.34 13.40
N GLU A 67 14.48 7.68 13.45
CA GLU A 67 15.78 8.34 13.45
C GLU A 67 15.97 9.12 12.14
N TYR A 68 15.66 8.51 10.99
CA TYR A 68 15.74 9.19 9.70
C TYR A 68 14.83 10.41 9.64
N PHE A 69 13.59 10.29 10.11
CA PHE A 69 12.63 11.39 10.16
C PHE A 69 13.17 12.56 11.00
N ASN A 70 13.70 12.26 12.19
CA ASN A 70 14.20 13.28 13.10
C ASN A 70 15.43 14.03 12.55
N LYS A 71 16.22 13.37 11.72
CA LYS A 71 17.42 13.96 11.11
C LYS A 71 17.16 14.62 9.76
N SER A 72 16.05 14.30 9.11
CA SER A 72 15.74 14.81 7.78
C SER A 72 15.29 16.26 7.84
N SER A 73 15.79 17.07 6.93
CA SER A 73 15.33 18.45 6.73
C SER A 73 14.16 18.54 5.74
N LYS A 74 13.79 17.41 5.10
CA LYS A 74 12.70 17.39 4.11
C LYS A 74 11.35 17.43 4.82
N ARG A 75 10.44 18.24 4.27
CA ARG A 75 9.04 18.23 4.73
C ARG A 75 8.38 16.94 4.28
N SER A 76 7.64 16.32 5.19
CA SER A 76 6.91 15.09 4.92
C SER A 76 5.42 15.28 5.17
N TYR A 77 4.61 14.47 4.49
CA TYR A 77 3.16 14.51 4.58
C TYR A 77 2.62 13.14 4.94
N ALA A 78 1.59 13.13 5.80
CA ALA A 78 0.87 11.92 6.17
C ALA A 78 -0.33 11.78 5.24
N TRP A 79 -0.30 10.75 4.42
CA TRP A 79 -1.42 10.36 3.55
C TRP A 79 -2.29 9.40 4.33
N LYS A 80 -3.46 9.87 4.74
CA LYS A 80 -4.39 9.08 5.56
C LYS A 80 -5.25 8.20 4.66
N LEU A 81 -5.11 6.90 4.84
CA LEU A 81 -5.74 5.87 4.01
C LEU A 81 -6.84 5.17 4.80
N THR A 82 -7.96 4.95 4.15
CA THR A 82 -9.13 4.26 4.72
C THR A 82 -9.73 3.32 3.71
N ASP A 83 -10.76 2.56 4.11
CA ASP A 83 -11.55 1.70 3.23
C ASP A 83 -10.67 0.77 2.39
N PHE A 84 -9.85 -0.05 3.07
CA PHE A 84 -8.96 -1.00 2.42
C PHE A 84 -9.75 -2.19 1.87
N ARG A 85 -9.52 -2.49 0.59
CA ARG A 85 -10.20 -3.58 -0.11
C ARG A 85 -9.15 -4.46 -0.79
N ASP A 86 -9.11 -5.73 -0.42
CA ASP A 86 -8.18 -6.68 -1.01
C ASP A 86 -8.60 -7.03 -2.45
N ILE A 87 -7.62 -7.14 -3.33
CA ILE A 87 -7.83 -7.49 -4.73
C ILE A 87 -6.95 -8.66 -5.12
N ILE A 88 -7.32 -9.33 -6.20
CA ILE A 88 -6.44 -10.30 -6.85
C ILE A 88 -5.25 -9.52 -7.42
N PRO A 89 -4.01 -9.85 -7.02
CA PRO A 89 -2.84 -9.11 -7.51
C PRO A 89 -2.68 -9.23 -9.02
N PHE A 90 -2.29 -8.13 -9.65
CA PHE A 90 -1.94 -8.13 -11.07
C PHE A 90 -0.68 -7.31 -11.30
N PRO A 91 0.12 -7.65 -12.34
CA PRO A 91 1.36 -6.94 -12.61
C PRO A 91 1.12 -5.48 -12.99
N VAL A 92 1.96 -4.59 -12.48
CA VAL A 92 1.94 -3.18 -12.86
C VAL A 92 3.35 -2.70 -13.13
N LYS A 93 3.46 -1.78 -14.09
CA LYS A 93 4.71 -1.05 -14.31
C LYS A 93 4.64 0.26 -13.54
N GLY A 94 5.42 0.36 -12.47
CA GLY A 94 5.39 1.52 -11.59
C GLY A 94 5.86 2.79 -12.28
N ARG A 95 5.34 3.92 -11.83
CA ARG A 95 5.73 5.26 -12.24
C ARG A 95 5.88 6.13 -11.00
N LEU A 96 6.61 7.23 -11.11
CA LEU A 96 6.71 8.20 -10.04
C LEU A 96 5.37 8.92 -9.86
N LYS A 97 4.99 9.15 -8.61
CA LYS A 97 3.75 9.84 -8.21
C LYS A 97 2.50 9.07 -8.66
N LEU A 98 1.39 9.79 -8.78
CA LEU A 98 0.11 9.20 -9.16
C LEU A 98 0.02 9.01 -10.67
N PHE A 99 -0.57 7.90 -11.09
CA PHE A 99 -0.86 7.61 -12.50
C PHE A 99 -2.15 6.81 -12.58
N ASP A 100 -2.79 6.87 -13.74
CA ASP A 100 -4.01 6.10 -13.98
C ASP A 100 -3.68 4.67 -14.38
N THR A 101 -4.58 3.76 -14.02
CA THR A 101 -4.53 2.37 -14.48
C THR A 101 -5.90 1.95 -15.00
N ASP A 102 -5.94 0.82 -15.70
CA ASP A 102 -7.18 0.29 -16.24
C ASP A 102 -8.00 -0.39 -15.13
N ASP A 103 -9.14 0.20 -14.78
CA ASP A 103 -10.02 -0.30 -13.72
C ASP A 103 -10.54 -1.73 -14.01
N SER A 104 -10.60 -2.14 -15.28
CA SER A 104 -11.05 -3.48 -15.64
C SER A 104 -10.12 -4.59 -15.13
N LEU A 105 -8.89 -4.25 -14.76
CA LEU A 105 -7.93 -5.18 -14.18
C LEU A 105 -8.19 -5.46 -12.70
N ILE A 106 -9.00 -4.63 -12.04
CA ILE A 106 -9.25 -4.74 -10.61
C ILE A 106 -10.32 -5.78 -10.35
N LYS A 107 -9.95 -6.85 -9.62
CA LYS A 107 -10.87 -7.91 -9.20
C LYS A 107 -10.84 -8.01 -7.69
N TYR A 108 -11.93 -7.59 -7.04
CA TYR A 108 -12.02 -7.57 -5.59
C TYR A 108 -12.17 -8.98 -5.02
N ILE A 109 -11.49 -9.22 -3.91
CA ILE A 109 -11.65 -10.45 -3.13
C ILE A 109 -12.84 -10.24 -2.19
N PRO A 110 -13.88 -11.09 -2.24
CA PRO A 110 -15.03 -10.96 -1.36
C PRO A 110 -14.63 -11.04 0.12
N THR A 111 -15.34 -10.33 0.98
CA THR A 111 -15.05 -10.28 2.41
C THR A 111 -15.76 -11.38 3.22
N ASN A 112 -16.71 -12.08 2.61
CA ASN A 112 -17.54 -13.10 3.28
C ASN A 112 -17.10 -14.53 2.95
N LEU A 113 -15.84 -14.72 2.63
CA LEU A 113 -15.28 -16.03 2.31
C LEU A 113 -15.05 -16.87 3.56
N THR A 114 -15.17 -18.19 3.42
CA THR A 114 -14.72 -19.14 4.46
C THR A 114 -13.18 -19.11 4.50
N ASP A 115 -12.62 -19.63 5.61
CA ASP A 115 -11.15 -19.72 5.74
C ASP A 115 -10.54 -20.56 4.60
N GLN A 116 -11.23 -21.64 4.20
CA GLN A 116 -10.76 -22.49 3.10
C GLN A 116 -10.79 -21.76 1.77
N GLU A 117 -11.84 -21.01 1.48
CA GLU A 117 -11.95 -20.23 0.25
C GLU A 117 -10.86 -19.15 0.18
N LEU A 118 -10.60 -18.47 1.30
CA LEU A 118 -9.55 -17.48 1.37
C LEU A 118 -8.17 -18.12 1.18
N ASP A 119 -7.93 -19.27 1.83
CA ASP A 119 -6.67 -20.00 1.67
C ASP A 119 -6.44 -20.41 0.22
N ASP A 120 -7.47 -20.90 -0.46
CA ASP A 120 -7.38 -21.28 -1.88
C ASP A 120 -6.97 -20.08 -2.76
N ILE A 121 -7.53 -18.90 -2.48
CA ILE A 121 -7.17 -17.68 -3.19
C ILE A 121 -5.70 -17.30 -2.92
N VAL A 122 -5.30 -17.34 -1.66
CA VAL A 122 -3.92 -17.03 -1.27
C VAL A 122 -2.93 -17.98 -1.95
N GLN A 123 -3.21 -19.28 -1.92
CA GLN A 123 -2.33 -20.27 -2.54
C GLN A 123 -2.27 -20.13 -4.06
N ARG A 124 -3.36 -19.78 -4.69
CA ARG A 124 -3.43 -19.69 -6.14
C ARG A 124 -2.83 -18.38 -6.69
N TYR A 125 -3.10 -17.25 -6.05
CA TYR A 125 -2.80 -15.94 -6.62
C TYR A 125 -1.66 -15.18 -5.92
N PHE A 126 -1.40 -15.46 -4.65
CA PHE A 126 -0.38 -14.73 -3.88
C PHE A 126 0.90 -15.52 -3.69
N VAL A 127 0.80 -16.77 -3.27
CA VAL A 127 1.99 -17.59 -2.97
C VAL A 127 2.95 -17.68 -4.17
N PRO A 128 2.49 -17.88 -5.43
CA PRO A 128 3.41 -17.94 -6.57
C PRO A 128 4.19 -16.65 -6.83
N LEU A 129 3.76 -15.52 -6.27
CA LEU A 129 4.40 -14.22 -6.49
C LEU A 129 5.54 -13.94 -5.51
N PHE A 130 5.60 -14.67 -4.40
CA PHE A 130 6.72 -14.57 -3.47
C PHE A 130 7.95 -15.24 -4.07
N SER A 131 9.05 -14.54 -4.06
CA SER A 131 10.29 -15.01 -4.68
C SER A 131 11.47 -14.88 -3.75
#